data_2b10e410d62fec6e069997b0a9558d0a
#
_entry.id   2b10e410d62fec6e069997b0a9558d0a
#
_cell.length_a   1.000
_cell.length_b   1.000
_cell.length_c   1.000
_cell.angle_alpha   90.00
_cell.angle_beta   90.00
_cell.angle_gamma   90.00
#
_symmetry.space_group_name_H-M   'P 1'
#
loop_
_entity.id
_entity.type
_entity.pdbx_description
1 polymer ?
#
loop_
_entity_poly.entity_id
_entity_poly.type
_entity_poly.pdbx_seq_one_letter_code
_entity_poly.pdbx_strand_id
1 'polypeptide(L)'
;AYMVPAVTMQIDKIPLNQNQKVNKKALLLPEKKAAEIIKPENEVQQILFDCIAEVLGYTDFGITTDIYEAGLTSITAIKLNILISKAFDIVIKTSDIKNHPTIRMMEEFVKTAGKESKREVQESYPLTNTQEGIFIECTANMGSTIYNIPYLLKLCLLYTSDAADDLT
;
A
#
# COMPACT_ATOMS: atom_id res chain seq x y z
N ALA A 1 4.94 0.57 15.34
CA ALA A 1 6.19 0.43 16.11
C ALA A 1 7.31 -0.01 15.15
N TYR A 2 8.39 0.72 15.08
CA TYR A 2 9.51 0.44 14.17
C TYR A 2 10.25 -0.83 14.62
N MET A 3 10.51 -1.77 13.71
CA MET A 3 11.23 -3.02 13.95
C MET A 3 10.54 -4.05 14.88
N VAL A 4 9.27 -3.93 15.15
CA VAL A 4 8.54 -4.99 15.86
C VAL A 4 8.13 -6.05 14.86
N PRO A 5 8.51 -7.35 15.04
CA PRO A 5 8.07 -8.41 14.14
C PRO A 5 6.55 -8.59 14.23
N ALA A 6 5.92 -8.87 13.09
CA ALA A 6 4.48 -9.08 13.01
C ALA A 6 4.02 -10.33 13.80
N VAL A 7 4.90 -11.33 13.90
CA VAL A 7 4.63 -12.58 14.63
C VAL A 7 5.83 -12.95 15.48
N THR A 8 5.58 -13.27 16.73
CA THR A 8 6.57 -13.87 17.65
C THR A 8 6.07 -15.21 18.14
N MET A 9 6.95 -16.20 18.20
CA MET A 9 6.61 -17.54 18.68
C MET A 9 7.66 -18.00 19.68
N GLN A 10 7.20 -18.54 20.81
CA GLN A 10 8.07 -19.18 21.77
C GLN A 10 8.40 -20.60 21.32
N ILE A 11 9.66 -20.98 21.43
CA ILE A 11 10.14 -22.33 21.15
C ILE A 11 10.86 -22.87 22.39
N ASP A 12 10.68 -24.14 22.70
CA ASP A 12 11.29 -24.78 23.88
C ASP A 12 12.80 -24.97 23.73
N LYS A 13 13.24 -25.23 22.49
CA LYS A 13 14.66 -25.44 22.18
C LYS A 13 15.00 -24.94 20.80
N ILE A 14 16.12 -24.24 20.69
CA ILE A 14 16.66 -23.78 19.40
C ILE A 14 17.23 -24.99 18.64
N PRO A 15 16.69 -25.36 17.47
CA PRO A 15 17.24 -26.46 16.68
C PRO A 15 18.59 -26.07 16.10
N LEU A 16 19.58 -26.95 16.28
CA LEU A 16 20.93 -26.77 15.75
C LEU A 16 21.18 -27.77 14.61
N ASN A 17 22.00 -27.38 13.64
CA ASN A 17 22.51 -28.27 12.60
C ASN A 17 23.74 -29.05 13.10
N GLN A 18 24.29 -29.95 12.27
CA GLN A 18 25.47 -30.75 12.59
C GLN A 18 26.71 -29.91 12.97
N ASN A 19 26.78 -28.66 12.51
CA ASN A 19 27.86 -27.73 12.80
C ASN A 19 27.54 -26.81 13.99
N GLN A 20 26.55 -27.15 14.82
CA GLN A 20 26.09 -26.39 16.00
C GLN A 20 25.61 -24.97 15.69
N LYS A 21 25.24 -24.69 14.44
CA LYS A 21 24.58 -23.42 14.05
C LYS A 21 23.07 -23.57 14.03
N VAL A 22 22.34 -22.48 14.25
CA VAL A 22 20.87 -22.48 14.24
C VAL A 22 20.35 -23.04 12.90
N ASN A 23 19.57 -24.11 12.99
CA ASN A 23 18.89 -24.70 11.84
C ASN A 23 17.55 -23.99 11.56
N LYS A 24 17.60 -22.93 10.77
CA LYS A 24 16.40 -22.15 10.40
C LYS A 24 15.31 -22.97 9.70
N LYS A 25 15.69 -24.05 8.98
CA LYS A 25 14.74 -24.91 8.27
C LYS A 25 13.92 -25.82 9.20
N ALA A 26 14.45 -26.09 10.38
CA ALA A 26 13.77 -26.90 11.41
C ALA A 26 12.94 -26.05 12.40
N LEU A 27 12.90 -24.72 12.23
CA LEU A 27 11.98 -23.88 12.99
C LEU A 27 10.56 -24.12 12.50
N LEU A 28 9.65 -24.32 13.46
CA LEU A 28 8.22 -24.41 13.15
C LEU A 28 7.74 -23.07 12.55
N LEU A 29 6.96 -23.15 11.51
CA LEU A 29 6.24 -21.97 11.01
C LEU A 29 5.11 -21.67 12.00
N PRO A 30 4.84 -20.38 12.29
CA PRO A 30 3.70 -20.01 13.13
C PRO A 30 2.42 -20.57 12.51
N GLU A 31 1.67 -21.34 13.29
CA GLU A 31 0.34 -21.76 12.88
C GLU A 31 -0.47 -20.47 12.66
N LYS A 32 -0.87 -20.20 11.42
CA LYS A 32 -1.91 -19.22 11.16
C LYS A 32 -3.14 -19.75 11.91
N LYS A 33 -3.57 -19.07 12.97
CA LYS A 33 -4.91 -19.29 13.52
C LYS A 33 -5.84 -19.21 12.32
N ALA A 34 -6.49 -20.32 11.98
CA ALA A 34 -7.51 -20.34 10.97
C ALA A 34 -8.66 -19.45 11.48
N ALA A 35 -8.54 -18.15 11.24
CA ALA A 35 -9.67 -17.27 11.36
C ALA A 35 -10.69 -17.80 10.35
N GLU A 36 -11.92 -18.00 10.79
CA GLU A 36 -12.99 -18.46 9.94
C GLU A 36 -13.06 -17.54 8.71
N ILE A 37 -12.70 -18.09 7.53
CA ILE A 37 -12.66 -17.32 6.29
C ILE A 37 -14.10 -17.10 5.84
N ILE A 38 -14.66 -15.98 6.24
CA ILE A 38 -15.98 -15.57 5.80
C ILE A 38 -15.83 -14.98 4.40
N LYS A 39 -16.50 -15.60 3.42
CA LYS A 39 -16.48 -15.17 2.03
C LYS A 39 -17.32 -13.90 1.82
N PRO A 40 -17.09 -13.15 0.73
CA PRO A 40 -17.94 -12.02 0.33
C PRO A 40 -19.41 -12.42 0.23
N GLU A 41 -20.29 -11.62 0.80
CA GLU A 41 -21.75 -11.84 0.88
C GLU A 41 -22.52 -11.04 -0.17
N ASN A 42 -21.88 -10.03 -0.77
CA ASN A 42 -22.50 -9.14 -1.76
C ASN A 42 -21.47 -8.65 -2.79
N GLU A 43 -21.98 -7.98 -3.84
CA GLU A 43 -21.16 -7.51 -4.96
C GLU A 43 -20.08 -6.50 -4.54
N VAL A 44 -20.40 -5.58 -3.62
CA VAL A 44 -19.41 -4.59 -3.12
C VAL A 44 -18.26 -5.28 -2.42
N GLN A 45 -18.56 -6.25 -1.54
CA GLN A 45 -17.54 -7.04 -0.84
C GLN A 45 -16.72 -7.88 -1.82
N GLN A 46 -17.35 -8.41 -2.88
CA GLN A 46 -16.65 -9.19 -3.90
C GLN A 46 -15.67 -8.32 -4.67
N ILE A 47 -16.06 -7.13 -5.11
CA ILE A 47 -15.17 -6.19 -5.80
C ILE A 47 -13.99 -5.78 -4.90
N LEU A 48 -14.26 -5.48 -3.62
CA LEU A 48 -13.20 -5.17 -2.65
C LEU A 48 -12.26 -6.35 -2.42
N PHE A 49 -12.81 -7.56 -2.32
CA PHE A 49 -12.04 -8.78 -2.20
C PHE A 49 -11.11 -9.00 -3.39
N ASP A 50 -11.62 -8.83 -4.61
CA ASP A 50 -10.85 -9.01 -5.84
C ASP A 50 -9.73 -7.96 -5.94
N CYS A 51 -9.98 -6.70 -5.60
CA CYS A 51 -8.95 -5.66 -5.52
C CYS A 51 -7.85 -6.00 -4.52
N ILE A 52 -8.21 -6.51 -3.35
CA ILE A 52 -7.25 -6.89 -2.31
C ILE A 52 -6.46 -8.13 -2.73
N ALA A 53 -7.13 -9.15 -3.31
CA ALA A 53 -6.51 -10.36 -3.81
C ALA A 53 -5.48 -10.07 -4.91
N GLU A 54 -5.79 -9.14 -5.84
CA GLU A 54 -4.86 -8.67 -6.86
C GLU A 54 -3.59 -8.05 -6.26
N VAL A 55 -3.76 -7.27 -5.20
CA VAL A 55 -2.62 -6.59 -4.54
C VAL A 55 -1.79 -7.52 -3.68
N LEU A 56 -2.43 -8.45 -2.96
CA LEU A 56 -1.76 -9.42 -2.09
C LEU A 56 -1.17 -10.61 -2.86
N GLY A 57 -1.73 -10.95 -4.03
CA GLY A 57 -1.33 -12.09 -4.85
C GLY A 57 -1.86 -13.44 -4.35
N TYR A 58 -2.81 -13.46 -3.43
CA TYR A 58 -3.46 -14.67 -2.91
C TYR A 58 -4.89 -14.37 -2.41
N THR A 59 -5.69 -15.43 -2.19
CA THR A 59 -7.12 -15.34 -1.84
C THR A 59 -7.47 -15.98 -0.50
N ASP A 60 -6.47 -16.36 0.30
CA ASP A 60 -6.67 -17.04 1.59
C ASP A 60 -6.90 -16.04 2.73
N PHE A 61 -7.97 -15.24 2.62
CA PHE A 61 -8.42 -14.27 3.62
C PHE A 61 -9.94 -14.09 3.52
N GLY A 62 -10.55 -13.56 4.57
CA GLY A 62 -12.00 -13.33 4.65
C GLY A 62 -12.35 -11.85 4.76
N ILE A 63 -13.67 -11.54 4.75
CA ILE A 63 -14.17 -10.16 4.84
C ILE A 63 -13.88 -9.49 6.19
N THR A 64 -13.57 -10.26 7.21
CA THR A 64 -13.22 -9.80 8.57
C THR A 64 -11.71 -9.80 8.84
N THR A 65 -10.91 -10.28 7.88
CA THR A 65 -9.45 -10.33 8.01
C THR A 65 -8.89 -8.92 7.94
N ASP A 66 -7.99 -8.56 8.87
CA ASP A 66 -7.19 -7.34 8.77
C ASP A 66 -6.20 -7.47 7.62
N ILE A 67 -6.34 -6.61 6.62
CA ILE A 67 -5.53 -6.64 5.39
C ILE A 67 -4.05 -6.33 5.64
N TYR A 68 -3.72 -5.59 6.72
CA TYR A 68 -2.33 -5.34 7.10
C TYR A 68 -1.71 -6.57 7.74
N GLU A 69 -2.46 -7.32 8.56
CA GLU A 69 -2.04 -8.63 9.07
C GLU A 69 -1.94 -9.66 7.94
N ALA A 70 -2.77 -9.52 6.91
CA ALA A 70 -2.69 -10.31 5.69
C ALA A 70 -1.49 -9.94 4.80
N GLY A 71 -0.72 -8.90 5.12
CA GLY A 71 0.52 -8.55 4.43
C GLY A 71 0.46 -7.28 3.56
N LEU A 72 -0.59 -6.47 3.69
CA LEU A 72 -0.65 -5.18 3.01
C LEU A 72 0.45 -4.26 3.57
N THR A 73 1.27 -3.71 2.69
CA THR A 73 2.31 -2.73 3.01
C THR A 73 1.88 -1.32 2.60
N SER A 74 2.60 -0.29 3.03
CA SER A 74 2.31 1.08 2.62
C SER A 74 2.36 1.28 1.10
N ILE A 75 3.26 0.57 0.41
CA ILE A 75 3.38 0.66 -1.05
C ILE A 75 2.19 -0.03 -1.72
N THR A 76 1.83 -1.22 -1.26
CA THR A 76 0.69 -1.97 -1.81
C THR A 76 -0.64 -1.32 -1.45
N ALA A 77 -0.73 -0.58 -0.34
CA ALA A 77 -1.90 0.22 0.00
C ALA A 77 -2.16 1.36 -1.01
N ILE A 78 -1.11 1.93 -1.62
CA ILE A 78 -1.28 2.91 -2.70
C ILE A 78 -1.89 2.25 -3.95
N LYS A 79 -1.44 1.04 -4.32
CA LYS A 79 -2.04 0.29 -5.43
C LYS A 79 -3.50 -0.04 -5.15
N LEU A 80 -3.80 -0.52 -3.93
CA LEU A 80 -5.15 -0.81 -3.49
C LEU A 80 -6.06 0.42 -3.57
N ASN A 81 -5.56 1.58 -3.14
CA ASN A 81 -6.27 2.85 -3.25
C ASN A 81 -6.70 3.14 -4.70
N ILE A 82 -5.77 3.00 -5.65
CA ILE A 82 -6.04 3.24 -7.07
C ILE A 82 -7.10 2.26 -7.61
N LEU A 83 -7.01 0.98 -7.25
CA LEU A 83 -7.95 -0.05 -7.70
C LEU A 83 -9.35 0.21 -7.16
N ILE A 84 -9.51 0.48 -5.87
CA ILE A 84 -10.80 0.77 -5.24
C ILE A 84 -11.38 2.07 -5.81
N SER A 85 -10.57 3.13 -5.92
CA SER A 85 -11.02 4.41 -6.49
C SER A 85 -11.55 4.24 -7.91
N LYS A 86 -10.89 3.39 -8.72
CA LYS A 86 -11.32 3.10 -10.08
C LYS A 86 -12.58 2.23 -10.12
N ALA A 87 -12.65 1.21 -9.26
CA ALA A 87 -13.77 0.25 -9.26
C ALA A 87 -15.08 0.91 -8.82
N PHE A 88 -15.04 1.84 -7.86
CA PHE A 88 -16.21 2.50 -7.30
C PHE A 88 -16.41 3.94 -7.78
N ASP A 89 -15.51 4.44 -8.62
CA ASP A 89 -15.53 5.83 -9.13
C ASP A 89 -15.58 6.88 -8.01
N ILE A 90 -14.79 6.67 -6.95
CA ILE A 90 -14.68 7.52 -5.77
C ILE A 90 -13.25 7.97 -5.52
N VAL A 91 -13.08 9.06 -4.78
CA VAL A 91 -11.75 9.50 -4.32
C VAL A 91 -11.56 9.08 -2.88
N ILE A 92 -10.62 8.17 -2.64
CA ILE A 92 -10.23 7.73 -1.31
C ILE A 92 -8.77 8.10 -1.03
N LYS A 93 -8.42 8.20 0.25
CA LYS A 93 -7.05 8.44 0.70
C LYS A 93 -6.47 7.14 1.26
N THR A 94 -5.15 7.03 1.25
CA THR A 94 -4.47 5.88 1.88
C THR A 94 -4.76 5.79 3.38
N SER A 95 -5.02 6.93 4.04
CA SER A 95 -5.49 6.98 5.43
C SER A 95 -6.83 6.28 5.65
N ASP A 96 -7.72 6.32 4.65
CA ASP A 96 -9.06 5.72 4.76
C ASP A 96 -8.95 4.20 4.75
N ILE A 97 -8.04 3.64 3.94
CA ILE A 97 -7.73 2.21 3.96
C ILE A 97 -7.18 1.80 5.33
N LYS A 98 -6.31 2.63 5.93
CA LYS A 98 -5.76 2.36 7.26
C LYS A 98 -6.82 2.37 8.36
N ASN A 99 -7.79 3.26 8.25
CA ASN A 99 -8.89 3.37 9.22
C ASN A 99 -9.95 2.28 9.06
N HIS A 100 -10.00 1.63 7.88
CA HIS A 100 -10.96 0.56 7.56
C HIS A 100 -10.22 -0.70 7.11
N PRO A 101 -9.48 -1.38 7.99
CA PRO A 101 -8.55 -2.45 7.63
C PRO A 101 -9.21 -3.79 7.24
N THR A 102 -10.54 -3.88 7.20
CA THR A 102 -11.27 -5.08 6.79
C THR A 102 -12.22 -4.77 5.64
N ILE A 103 -12.56 -5.78 4.83
CA ILE A 103 -13.53 -5.61 3.72
C ILE A 103 -14.88 -5.10 4.25
N ARG A 104 -15.34 -5.62 5.39
CA ARG A 104 -16.59 -5.19 6.00
C ARG A 104 -16.59 -3.70 6.34
N MET A 105 -15.53 -3.18 6.93
CA MET A 105 -15.39 -1.76 7.24
C MET A 105 -15.24 -0.91 5.98
N MET A 106 -14.48 -1.40 4.98
CA MET A 106 -14.35 -0.70 3.69
C MET A 106 -15.67 -0.62 2.94
N GLU A 107 -16.51 -1.65 3.01
CA GLU A 107 -17.84 -1.64 2.39
C GLU A 107 -18.69 -0.48 2.92
N GLU A 108 -18.75 -0.32 4.25
CA GLU A 108 -19.49 0.78 4.88
C GLU A 108 -18.93 2.13 4.44
N PHE A 109 -17.62 2.27 4.43
CA PHE A 109 -16.94 3.48 3.98
C PHE A 109 -17.24 3.79 2.50
N VAL A 110 -17.11 2.83 1.60
CA VAL A 110 -17.37 3.01 0.16
C VAL A 110 -18.82 3.41 -0.10
N LYS A 111 -19.79 2.83 0.61
CA LYS A 111 -21.21 3.18 0.50
C LYS A 111 -21.50 4.63 0.95
N THR A 112 -20.71 5.15 1.88
CA THR A 112 -20.86 6.54 2.37
C THR A 112 -20.02 7.52 1.55
N ALA A 113 -18.79 7.16 1.17
CA ALA A 113 -17.88 7.99 0.40
C ALA A 113 -18.40 8.36 -1.00
N GLY A 114 -19.19 7.50 -1.63
CA GLY A 114 -19.83 7.77 -2.92
C GLY A 114 -20.80 8.98 -2.93
N LYS A 115 -21.06 9.58 -1.76
CA LYS A 115 -21.89 10.79 -1.59
C LYS A 115 -21.06 12.07 -1.50
N GLU A 116 -19.73 11.97 -1.31
CA GLU A 116 -18.87 13.16 -1.36
C GLU A 116 -18.60 13.49 -2.83
N SER A 117 -19.08 14.66 -3.25
CA SER A 117 -18.98 15.15 -4.62
C SER A 117 -17.54 15.09 -5.13
N LYS A 118 -17.32 14.49 -6.31
CA LYS A 118 -16.10 14.69 -7.08
C LYS A 118 -15.85 16.20 -7.13
N ARG A 119 -14.68 16.62 -6.73
CA ARG A 119 -14.26 18.02 -6.93
C ARG A 119 -14.30 18.28 -8.43
N GLU A 120 -15.13 19.21 -8.85
CA GLU A 120 -15.13 19.66 -10.23
C GLU A 120 -13.72 20.16 -10.58
N VAL A 121 -13.21 19.66 -11.70
CA VAL A 121 -11.93 20.14 -12.22
C VAL A 121 -12.15 21.57 -12.67
N GLN A 122 -11.46 22.51 -12.04
CA GLN A 122 -11.50 23.94 -12.38
C GLN A 122 -10.33 24.27 -13.30
N GLU A 123 -10.50 25.26 -14.18
CA GLU A 123 -9.41 25.75 -15.03
C GLU A 123 -8.25 26.33 -14.22
N SER A 124 -8.54 26.86 -13.04
CA SER A 124 -7.53 27.42 -12.13
C SER A 124 -7.94 27.22 -10.69
N TYR A 125 -6.93 27.16 -9.82
CA TYR A 125 -7.10 27.03 -8.38
C TYR A 125 -6.35 28.15 -7.67
N PRO A 126 -6.85 28.67 -6.52
CA PRO A 126 -6.13 29.63 -5.74
C PRO A 126 -4.79 29.04 -5.24
N LEU A 127 -3.76 29.85 -5.23
CA LEU A 127 -2.47 29.43 -4.69
C LEU A 127 -2.57 29.21 -3.18
N THR A 128 -1.83 28.24 -2.67
CA THR A 128 -1.58 28.12 -1.23
C THR A 128 -0.60 29.21 -0.79
N ASN A 129 -0.58 29.55 0.50
CA ASN A 129 0.33 30.56 1.06
C ASN A 129 1.81 30.31 0.67
N THR A 130 2.23 29.04 0.65
CA THR A 130 3.60 28.66 0.24
C THR A 130 3.82 28.90 -1.25
N GLN A 131 2.85 28.55 -2.10
CA GLN A 131 2.93 28.79 -3.55
C GLN A 131 2.90 30.28 -3.86
N GLU A 132 2.10 31.06 -3.13
CA GLU A 132 2.05 32.51 -3.27
C GLU A 132 3.39 33.17 -2.96
N GLY A 133 4.07 32.75 -1.87
CA GLY A 133 5.40 33.21 -1.52
C GLY A 133 6.43 32.92 -2.63
N ILE A 134 6.42 31.70 -3.18
CA ILE A 134 7.30 31.31 -4.29
C ILE A 134 6.97 32.13 -5.55
N PHE A 135 5.69 32.32 -5.84
CA PHE A 135 5.25 33.12 -7.01
C PHE A 135 5.70 34.55 -6.93
N ILE A 136 5.56 35.20 -5.76
CA ILE A 136 6.01 36.57 -5.53
C ILE A 136 7.55 36.70 -5.75
N GLU A 137 8.31 35.76 -5.17
CA GLU A 137 9.77 35.75 -5.32
C GLU A 137 10.20 35.55 -6.79
N CYS A 138 9.57 34.57 -7.48
CA CYS A 138 9.86 34.35 -8.90
C CYS A 138 9.45 35.51 -9.79
N THR A 139 8.39 36.26 -9.44
CA THR A 139 7.94 37.43 -10.20
C THR A 139 8.84 38.64 -9.97
N ALA A 140 9.30 38.81 -8.74
CA ALA A 140 10.25 39.87 -8.39
C ALA A 140 11.64 39.67 -9.02
N ASN A 141 12.06 38.42 -9.19
CA ASN A 141 13.37 38.02 -9.69
C ASN A 141 13.25 37.07 -10.90
N MET A 142 12.74 37.55 -12.02
CA MET A 142 12.44 36.75 -13.22
C MET A 142 13.61 35.93 -13.79
N GLY A 143 14.83 36.22 -13.45
CA GLY A 143 16.03 35.48 -13.86
C GLY A 143 16.54 34.48 -12.81
N SER A 144 15.87 34.39 -11.68
CA SER A 144 16.29 33.52 -10.56
C SER A 144 15.96 32.04 -10.83
N THR A 145 16.92 31.19 -10.59
CA THR A 145 16.75 29.71 -10.67
C THR A 145 16.76 29.08 -9.29
N ILE A 146 16.58 29.84 -8.23
CA ILE A 146 16.72 29.39 -6.83
C ILE A 146 15.81 28.23 -6.46
N TYR A 147 14.64 28.11 -7.09
CA TYR A 147 13.69 27.02 -6.87
C TYR A 147 13.83 25.89 -7.89
N ASN A 148 14.76 26.00 -8.85
CA ASN A 148 15.00 24.92 -9.79
C ASN A 148 15.92 23.87 -9.16
N ILE A 149 15.47 22.63 -9.11
CA ILE A 149 16.26 21.50 -8.64
C ILE A 149 16.57 20.61 -9.84
N PRO A 150 17.72 20.81 -10.52
CA PRO A 150 18.07 20.00 -11.66
C PRO A 150 18.48 18.59 -11.22
N TYR A 151 17.90 17.57 -11.85
CA TYR A 151 18.29 16.17 -11.69
C TYR A 151 18.85 15.63 -13.00
N LEU A 152 20.03 15.05 -12.94
CA LEU A 152 20.60 14.29 -14.04
C LEU A 152 20.59 12.81 -13.65
N LEU A 153 19.74 12.01 -14.30
CA LEU A 153 19.68 10.56 -14.12
C LEU A 153 20.29 9.88 -15.33
N LYS A 154 21.35 9.11 -15.13
CA LYS A 154 21.90 8.21 -16.15
C LYS A 154 21.27 6.85 -15.96
N LEU A 155 20.30 6.49 -16.79
CA LEU A 155 19.69 5.17 -16.81
C LEU A 155 20.58 4.21 -17.59
N CYS A 156 20.99 3.11 -16.96
CA CYS A 156 21.71 2.04 -17.61
C CYS A 156 20.71 0.91 -17.91
N LEU A 157 20.66 0.47 -19.16
CA LEU A 157 19.78 -0.64 -19.60
C LEU A 157 20.03 -1.94 -18.82
N LEU A 158 21.23 -2.09 -18.25
CA LEU A 158 21.58 -3.25 -17.43
C LEU A 158 20.71 -3.40 -16.16
N TYR A 159 20.18 -2.28 -15.64
CA TYR A 159 19.35 -2.26 -14.41
C TYR A 159 17.86 -2.15 -14.70
N THR A 160 17.47 -2.05 -15.96
CA THR A 160 16.08 -1.85 -16.36
C THR A 160 15.46 -3.00 -17.14
N SER A 161 16.24 -4.06 -17.44
CA SER A 161 15.78 -5.24 -18.16
C SER A 161 16.03 -6.51 -17.37
N ASP A 162 15.12 -7.48 -17.47
CA ASP A 162 15.23 -8.83 -16.88
C ASP A 162 16.48 -9.61 -17.38
N ALA A 163 17.15 -9.11 -18.44
CA ALA A 163 18.39 -9.67 -18.95
C ALA A 163 19.57 -9.55 -17.96
N ALA A 164 19.43 -8.78 -16.88
CA ALA A 164 20.43 -8.71 -15.81
C ALA A 164 20.43 -9.96 -14.92
N ASP A 165 19.31 -10.69 -14.85
CA ASP A 165 19.20 -11.90 -14.03
C ASP A 165 19.81 -13.12 -14.70
N ASP A 166 19.99 -13.11 -16.03
CA ASP A 166 20.59 -14.21 -16.79
C ASP A 166 22.13 -14.26 -16.72
N LEU A 167 22.79 -13.24 -16.14
CA LEU A 167 24.23 -13.14 -16.05
C LEU A 167 24.82 -13.57 -14.69
N THR A 168 23.97 -13.98 -13.76
CA THR A 168 24.37 -14.50 -12.43
C THR A 168 24.09 -15.98 -12.28
#